data_b3765fb1c08a5042c3ec6f2edf47024d
#
_entry.id   b3765fb1c08a5042c3ec6f2edf47024d
#
_cell.length_a   1.000
_cell.length_b   1.000
_cell.length_c   1.000
_cell.angle_alpha   90.00
_cell.angle_beta   90.00
_cell.angle_gamma   90.00
#
_symmetry.space_group_name_H-M   'P 1'
#
loop_
_entity.id
_entity.type
_entity.pdbx_description
1 polymer ?
#
loop_
_entity_poly.entity_id
_entity_poly.type
_entity_poly.pdbx_seq_one_letter_code
_entity_poly.pdbx_strand_id
1 'polypeptide(L)'
;MKSIHSWLYRCQHTNTEIFGYDIYWNFHLDVLNYNVYGIEGEYGWHIDASSTSTPNDTKLTCLLNLSEETYEGGEFYTINSNEKHEFTSGMGLILNSLIAHKVTPVTKGERITLTYWGIGPAWK
;
A
#
# COMPACT_ATOMS: atom_id res chain seq x y z
N MET A 1 8.94 -3.34 -16.48
CA MET A 1 8.63 -1.93 -16.18
C MET A 1 7.27 -1.49 -16.69
N LYS A 2 6.83 -2.00 -17.84
CA LYS A 2 5.46 -1.71 -18.32
C LYS A 2 4.39 -2.07 -17.29
N SER A 3 4.54 -3.20 -16.59
CA SER A 3 3.55 -3.65 -15.62
C SER A 3 3.45 -2.71 -14.40
N ILE A 4 4.57 -2.12 -13.96
CA ILE A 4 4.57 -1.17 -12.85
C ILE A 4 3.91 0.14 -13.28
N HIS A 5 4.24 0.65 -14.47
CA HIS A 5 3.58 1.84 -15.00
C HIS A 5 2.08 1.62 -15.17
N SER A 6 1.68 0.47 -15.69
CA SER A 6 0.26 0.13 -15.84
C SER A 6 -0.45 0.11 -14.49
N TRP A 7 0.21 -0.42 -13.46
CA TRP A 7 -0.34 -0.43 -12.11
C TRP A 7 -0.48 0.99 -11.55
N LEU A 8 0.54 1.83 -11.74
CA LEU A 8 0.48 3.22 -11.29
C LEU A 8 -0.68 3.98 -11.96
N TYR A 9 -0.89 3.75 -13.25
CA TYR A 9 -2.04 4.35 -13.95
C TYR A 9 -3.36 3.80 -13.44
N ARG A 10 -3.42 2.53 -13.05
CA ARG A 10 -4.61 1.97 -12.42
C ARG A 10 -4.90 2.61 -11.07
N CYS A 11 -3.87 2.87 -10.28
CA CYS A 11 -4.04 3.59 -9.01
C CYS A 11 -4.61 4.98 -9.26
N GLN A 12 -4.09 5.67 -10.27
CA GLN A 12 -4.57 6.99 -10.67
C GLN A 12 -6.03 6.95 -11.09
N HIS A 13 -6.38 6.01 -11.95
CA HIS A 13 -7.74 5.85 -12.44
C HIS A 13 -8.70 5.51 -11.31
N THR A 14 -8.29 4.60 -10.41
CA THR A 14 -9.09 4.21 -9.25
C THR A 14 -9.33 5.40 -8.34
N ASN A 15 -8.31 6.23 -8.10
CA ASN A 15 -8.50 7.44 -7.32
C ASN A 15 -9.53 8.36 -7.96
N THR A 16 -9.44 8.57 -9.27
CA THR A 16 -10.37 9.44 -9.98
C THR A 16 -11.81 8.92 -9.91
N GLU A 17 -12.01 7.62 -10.06
CA GLU A 17 -13.34 7.03 -10.15
C GLU A 17 -13.99 6.74 -8.78
N ILE A 18 -13.18 6.39 -7.77
CA ILE A 18 -13.70 5.88 -6.50
C ILE A 18 -13.43 6.82 -5.34
N PHE A 19 -12.18 7.25 -5.16
CA PHE A 19 -11.78 8.03 -3.98
C PHE A 19 -11.96 9.53 -4.19
N GLY A 20 -11.60 10.04 -5.37
CA GLY A 20 -11.72 11.46 -5.68
C GLY A 20 -10.83 12.36 -4.85
N TYR A 21 -9.70 11.86 -4.35
CA TYR A 21 -8.76 12.66 -3.56
C TYR A 21 -7.94 13.57 -4.45
N ASP A 22 -7.56 14.69 -3.87
CA ASP A 22 -6.64 15.64 -4.50
C ASP A 22 -5.23 15.11 -4.30
N ILE A 23 -4.62 14.63 -5.38
CA ILE A 23 -3.32 13.95 -5.35
C ILE A 23 -2.41 14.53 -6.43
N TYR A 24 -1.15 14.76 -6.05
CA TYR A 24 -0.10 15.11 -7.00
C TYR A 24 0.38 13.85 -7.71
N TRP A 25 0.21 13.79 -9.00
CA TRP A 25 0.63 12.62 -9.78
C TRP A 25 2.13 12.69 -10.07
N ASN A 26 2.87 12.23 -9.11
CA ASN A 26 4.30 12.35 -9.01
C ASN A 26 4.87 10.99 -8.60
N PHE A 27 5.68 10.40 -9.45
CA PHE A 27 6.24 9.06 -9.22
C PHE A 27 7.72 9.12 -8.81
N HIS A 28 8.05 10.02 -7.91
CA HIS A 28 9.40 10.08 -7.35
C HIS A 28 9.71 8.88 -6.48
N LEU A 29 10.99 8.57 -6.32
CA LEU A 29 11.44 7.42 -5.56
C LEU A 29 11.00 7.44 -4.09
N ASP A 30 10.82 8.64 -3.52
CA ASP A 30 10.39 8.78 -2.13
C ASP A 30 8.92 8.42 -1.89
N VAL A 31 8.12 8.25 -2.95
CA VAL A 31 6.74 7.77 -2.84
C VAL A 31 6.58 6.32 -3.30
N LEU A 32 7.68 5.68 -3.68
CA LEU A 32 7.70 4.27 -4.08
C LEU A 32 8.66 3.50 -3.17
N ASN A 33 8.17 2.43 -2.56
CA ASN A 33 8.97 1.59 -1.68
C ASN A 33 8.87 0.12 -2.09
N TYR A 34 10.03 -0.49 -2.27
CA TYR A 34 10.15 -1.92 -2.51
C TYR A 34 10.50 -2.59 -1.18
N ASN A 35 9.63 -3.47 -0.70
CA ASN A 35 9.75 -4.07 0.62
C ASN A 35 9.88 -5.59 0.53
N VAL A 36 10.86 -6.14 1.24
CA VAL A 36 11.07 -7.58 1.33
C VAL A 36 10.91 -7.98 2.81
N TYR A 37 9.95 -8.86 3.08
CA TYR A 37 9.67 -9.35 4.43
C TYR A 37 10.03 -10.83 4.49
N GLY A 38 11.10 -11.14 5.22
CA GLY A 38 11.48 -12.52 5.53
C GLY A 38 10.68 -13.05 6.72
N ILE A 39 11.10 -14.20 7.24
CA ILE A 39 10.42 -14.84 8.37
C ILE A 39 10.39 -13.87 9.56
N GLU A 40 9.20 -13.77 10.18
CA GLU A 40 8.86 -12.86 11.27
C GLU A 40 8.79 -11.38 10.86
N GLY A 41 9.01 -11.04 9.60
CA GLY A 41 8.78 -9.70 9.11
C GLY A 41 7.31 -9.34 9.21
N GLU A 42 7.00 -8.25 9.89
CA GLU A 42 5.63 -7.81 10.10
C GLU A 42 5.52 -6.29 10.14
N TYR A 43 4.29 -5.83 10.08
CA TYR A 43 3.99 -4.41 10.25
C TYR A 43 2.73 -4.29 11.08
N GLY A 44 2.85 -3.80 12.32
CA GLY A 44 1.72 -3.69 13.25
C GLY A 44 0.67 -2.66 12.81
N TRP A 45 -0.38 -2.52 13.61
CA TRP A 45 -1.44 -1.57 13.32
C TRP A 45 -0.90 -0.15 13.17
N HIS A 46 -1.19 0.48 12.04
CA HIS A 46 -0.76 1.86 11.75
C HIS A 46 -1.64 2.48 10.68
N ILE A 47 -1.55 3.79 10.56
CA ILE A 47 -2.09 4.54 9.42
C ILE A 47 -0.92 5.18 8.67
N ASP A 48 -1.13 5.49 7.40
CA ASP A 48 -0.08 6.06 6.56
C ASP A 48 -0.18 7.57 6.42
N ALA A 49 -1.30 8.17 6.84
CA ALA A 49 -1.46 9.61 6.79
C ALA A 49 -0.46 10.29 7.74
N SER A 50 0.19 11.33 7.25
CA SER A 50 1.13 12.09 8.04
C SER A 50 0.40 13.14 8.86
N SER A 51 0.73 13.23 10.15
CA SER A 51 0.22 14.29 11.02
C SER A 51 1.25 15.38 11.26
N THR A 52 2.31 15.40 10.47
CA THR A 52 3.40 16.34 10.66
C THR A 52 3.07 17.72 10.10
N SER A 53 3.94 18.69 10.38
CA SER A 53 3.77 20.08 9.97
C SER A 53 4.06 20.33 8.49
N THR A 54 4.17 19.30 7.68
CA THR A 54 4.36 19.49 6.25
C THR A 54 3.06 19.94 5.57
N PRO A 55 3.15 20.70 4.48
CA PRO A 55 1.94 21.12 3.75
C PRO A 55 1.29 19.98 2.96
N ASN A 56 1.92 18.82 2.91
CA ASN A 56 1.46 17.66 2.14
C ASN A 56 1.09 16.52 3.07
N ASP A 57 0.23 15.65 2.58
CA ASP A 57 -0.21 14.47 3.33
C ASP A 57 -0.34 13.27 2.39
N THR A 58 -0.16 12.08 2.95
CA THR A 58 -0.43 10.85 2.22
C THR A 58 -1.94 10.63 2.21
N LYS A 59 -2.51 10.53 1.03
CA LYS A 59 -3.96 10.37 0.83
C LYS A 59 -4.34 8.95 0.47
N LEU A 60 -3.51 8.30 -0.30
CA LEU A 60 -3.81 7.00 -0.89
C LEU A 60 -2.63 6.08 -0.71
N THR A 61 -2.90 4.85 -0.26
CA THR A 61 -1.90 3.80 -0.16
C THR A 61 -2.21 2.72 -1.18
N CYS A 62 -1.27 2.44 -2.05
CA CYS A 62 -1.40 1.44 -3.10
C CYS A 62 -0.33 0.38 -2.91
N LEU A 63 -0.74 -0.87 -2.81
CA LEU A 63 0.15 -2.00 -2.61
C LEU A 63 0.07 -2.95 -3.79
N LEU A 64 1.21 -3.45 -4.24
CA LEU A 64 1.30 -4.47 -5.28
C LEU A 64 2.13 -5.64 -4.75
N ASN A 65 1.59 -6.85 -4.82
CA ASN A 65 2.29 -8.04 -4.37
C ASN A 65 3.18 -8.56 -5.49
N LEU A 66 4.49 -8.46 -5.29
CA LEU A 66 5.50 -8.89 -6.24
C LEU A 66 6.19 -10.19 -5.82
N SER A 67 5.64 -10.91 -4.84
CA SER A 67 6.24 -12.15 -4.34
C SER A 67 6.39 -13.15 -5.47
N GLU A 68 7.58 -13.72 -5.61
CA GLU A 68 7.89 -14.67 -6.69
C GLU A 68 7.37 -16.06 -6.39
N GLU A 69 7.35 -16.41 -5.09
CA GLU A 69 6.91 -17.71 -4.62
C GLU A 69 5.84 -17.55 -3.55
N THR A 70 5.11 -18.62 -3.29
CA THR A 70 4.13 -18.60 -2.21
C THR A 70 4.82 -18.46 -0.86
N TYR A 71 4.15 -17.77 0.04
CA TYR A 71 4.62 -17.59 1.43
C TYR A 71 3.46 -17.88 2.37
N GLU A 72 3.77 -18.07 3.65
CA GLU A 72 2.77 -18.27 4.69
C GLU A 72 2.87 -17.15 5.72
N GLY A 73 1.73 -16.78 6.30
CA GLY A 73 1.65 -15.58 7.12
C GLY A 73 1.63 -14.34 6.25
N GLY A 74 2.09 -13.24 6.78
CA GLY A 74 2.10 -11.98 6.04
C GLY A 74 0.71 -11.57 5.58
N GLU A 75 -0.30 -11.81 6.40
CA GLU A 75 -1.70 -11.56 6.08
C GLU A 75 -2.06 -10.10 6.32
N PHE A 76 -2.84 -9.53 5.43
CA PHE A 76 -3.21 -8.12 5.46
C PHE A 76 -4.61 -7.93 6.04
N TYR A 77 -4.70 -7.08 7.05
CA TYR A 77 -5.96 -6.74 7.72
C TYR A 77 -6.17 -5.24 7.77
N THR A 78 -7.43 -4.83 7.71
CA THR A 78 -7.82 -3.44 7.97
C THR A 78 -8.71 -3.41 9.23
N ILE A 79 -8.75 -2.25 9.89
CA ILE A 79 -9.48 -2.11 11.15
C ILE A 79 -10.98 -2.32 11.00
N ASN A 80 -11.52 -2.11 9.82
CA ASN A 80 -12.94 -2.24 9.53
C ASN A 80 -13.34 -3.62 9.01
N SER A 81 -12.42 -4.60 9.06
CA SER A 81 -12.69 -5.96 8.60
C SER A 81 -12.19 -6.97 9.62
N ASN A 82 -12.99 -8.01 9.88
CA ASN A 82 -12.62 -9.11 10.76
C ASN A 82 -11.85 -10.21 10.03
N GLU A 83 -11.78 -10.13 8.71
CA GLU A 83 -11.13 -11.15 7.90
C GLU A 83 -9.94 -10.56 7.16
N LYS A 84 -8.96 -11.41 6.85
CA LYS A 84 -7.84 -10.97 6.03
C LYS A 84 -8.32 -10.65 4.62
N HIS A 85 -7.68 -9.67 4.00
CA HIS A 85 -7.91 -9.37 2.60
C HIS A 85 -7.08 -10.31 1.74
N GLU A 86 -7.68 -10.79 0.66
CA GLU A 86 -6.93 -11.57 -0.30
C GLU A 86 -5.89 -10.68 -0.96
N PHE A 87 -4.63 -11.12 -0.91
CA PHE A 87 -3.52 -10.33 -1.45
C PHE A 87 -2.40 -11.27 -1.88
N THR A 88 -2.63 -11.98 -2.97
CA THR A 88 -1.65 -12.92 -3.52
C THR A 88 -0.80 -12.25 -4.60
N SER A 89 0.22 -12.98 -5.07
CA SER A 89 1.14 -12.47 -6.08
C SER A 89 0.40 -11.91 -7.30
N GLY A 90 0.80 -10.74 -7.73
CA GLY A 90 0.18 -10.05 -8.86
C GLY A 90 -1.04 -9.21 -8.50
N MET A 91 -1.54 -9.31 -7.28
CA MET A 91 -2.70 -8.52 -6.84
C MET A 91 -2.28 -7.16 -6.31
N GLY A 92 -3.14 -6.19 -6.51
CA GLY A 92 -2.99 -4.86 -5.94
C GLY A 92 -4.09 -4.56 -4.93
N LEU A 93 -3.76 -3.77 -3.92
CA LEU A 93 -4.70 -3.20 -2.96
C LEU A 93 -4.55 -1.69 -2.96
N ILE A 94 -5.68 -1.00 -2.96
CA ILE A 94 -5.71 0.46 -2.91
C ILE A 94 -6.61 0.86 -1.76
N LEU A 95 -6.08 1.65 -0.84
CA LEU A 95 -6.83 2.05 0.34
C LEU A 95 -6.57 3.50 0.73
N ASN A 96 -7.51 4.04 1.49
CA ASN A 96 -7.39 5.35 2.12
C ASN A 96 -6.29 5.28 3.17
N SER A 97 -5.37 6.24 3.16
CA SER A 97 -4.24 6.29 4.09
C SER A 97 -4.66 6.42 5.56
N LEU A 98 -5.87 6.87 5.83
CA LEU A 98 -6.40 7.01 7.19
C LEU A 98 -6.93 5.70 7.78
N ILE A 99 -7.07 4.65 6.97
CA ILE A 99 -7.52 3.35 7.47
C ILE A 99 -6.36 2.63 8.14
N ALA A 100 -6.52 2.31 9.41
CA ALA A 100 -5.53 1.53 10.13
C ALA A 100 -5.49 0.11 9.55
N HIS A 101 -4.28 -0.38 9.33
CA HIS A 101 -4.05 -1.70 8.74
C HIS A 101 -2.81 -2.33 9.36
N LYS A 102 -2.68 -3.63 9.17
CA LYS A 102 -1.53 -4.39 9.65
C LYS A 102 -1.21 -5.54 8.73
N VAL A 103 0.01 -6.05 8.85
CA VAL A 103 0.48 -7.28 8.21
C VAL A 103 0.99 -8.21 9.30
N THR A 104 0.47 -9.44 9.33
CA THR A 104 0.91 -10.43 10.32
C THR A 104 2.32 -10.94 9.99
N PRO A 105 3.01 -11.57 10.97
CA PRO A 105 4.34 -12.10 10.70
C PRO A 105 4.35 -13.11 9.55
N VAL A 106 5.38 -13.06 8.72
CA VAL A 106 5.65 -14.08 7.70
C VAL A 106 6.21 -15.29 8.42
N THR A 107 5.61 -16.45 8.23
CA THR A 107 6.03 -17.69 8.92
C THR A 107 6.78 -18.64 8.00
N LYS A 108 6.66 -18.45 6.69
CA LYS A 108 7.39 -19.26 5.70
C LYS A 108 7.53 -18.46 4.41
N GLY A 109 8.70 -18.54 3.81
CA GLY A 109 8.96 -17.87 2.54
C GLY A 109 9.26 -16.39 2.71
N GLU A 110 9.01 -15.64 1.68
CA GLU A 110 9.36 -14.22 1.59
C GLU A 110 8.23 -13.46 0.92
N ARG A 111 7.80 -12.39 1.57
CA ARG A 111 6.75 -11.51 1.05
C ARG A 111 7.41 -10.27 0.44
N ILE A 112 7.12 -10.01 -0.82
CA ILE A 112 7.69 -8.87 -1.55
C ILE A 112 6.56 -7.97 -2.04
N THR A 113 6.64 -6.69 -1.70
CA THR A 113 5.62 -5.72 -2.11
C THR A 113 6.25 -4.45 -2.64
N LEU A 114 5.52 -3.79 -3.53
CA LEU A 114 5.80 -2.43 -3.93
C LEU A 114 4.69 -1.55 -3.37
N THR A 115 5.07 -0.49 -2.68
CA THR A 115 4.12 0.48 -2.13
C THR A 115 4.26 1.80 -2.87
N TYR A 116 3.12 2.35 -3.30
CA TYR A 116 3.04 3.70 -3.83
C TYR A 116 2.13 4.52 -2.91
N TRP A 117 2.62 5.67 -2.46
CA TRP A 117 1.81 6.60 -1.68
C TRP A 117 1.40 7.79 -2.53
N GLY A 118 0.09 7.98 -2.70
CA GLY A 118 -0.46 9.14 -3.36
C GLY A 118 -0.48 10.32 -2.39
N ILE A 119 0.35 11.31 -2.63
CA ILE A 119 0.52 12.48 -1.77
C ILE A 119 -0.25 13.64 -2.37
N GLY A 120 -0.92 14.42 -1.53
CA GLY A 120 -1.65 15.60 -1.94
C GLY A 120 -1.58 16.68 -0.88
N PRO A 121 -2.42 17.72 -1.01
CA PRO A 121 -2.51 18.76 0.03
C PRO A 121 -2.90 18.14 1.37
N ALA A 122 -2.51 18.80 2.46
CA ALA A 122 -2.85 18.31 3.80
C ALA A 122 -4.37 18.11 3.94
N TRP A 123 -4.75 17.11 4.72
CA TRP A 123 -6.15 16.87 5.06
C TRP A 123 -6.73 18.11 5.78
N LYS A 124 -7.96 18.44 5.43
CA LYS A 124 -8.67 19.58 6.04
C LYS A 124 -9.69 19.10 7.04
#